data_076199b9360251fc2d02ba9c08bda754
#
_entry.id   076199b9360251fc2d02ba9c08bda754
#
_cell.length_a   1.000
_cell.length_b   1.000
_cell.length_c   1.000
_cell.angle_alpha   90.00
_cell.angle_beta   90.00
_cell.angle_gamma   90.00
#
_symmetry.space_group_name_H-M   'P 1'
#
loop_
_entity.id
_entity.type
_entity.pdbx_description
1 polymer ?
#
loop_
_entity_poly.entity_id
_entity_poly.type
_entity_poly.pdbx_seq_one_letter_code
_entity_poly.pdbx_strand_id
1 'polypeptide(L)'
;QWSSSAASDVYKRQLITSSSCIYSDEGPDSLGERYLFEKEPEKVNMGYGWAKRFLEQKFSILSKINNIDLKIVRPFNIYGERYKWVGGYSSAIPMLVKRILDDENPLIAWGSGNQRRSYLHAFDCARIMHLIMENPKKNIVVNIGTKETISVSDLVRIICKISGKDPTILFDKTKPEGRFIKSSDTTILSEIIGDEIITVSIEEGIKKMINWYIENF
;
A
#
# COMPACT_ATOMS: atom_id res chain seq x y z
N GLN A 1 16.21 40.73 -12.06
CA GLN A 1 15.17 40.00 -11.32
C GLN A 1 14.65 38.89 -12.24
N TRP A 2 14.94 37.69 -11.90
CA TRP A 2 14.29 36.54 -12.54
C TRP A 2 12.85 36.51 -12.00
N SER A 3 11.89 36.91 -12.82
CA SER A 3 10.49 36.74 -12.52
C SER A 3 10.25 35.26 -12.28
N SER A 4 9.58 34.92 -11.19
CA SER A 4 9.15 33.57 -10.83
C SER A 4 8.33 33.02 -12.01
N SER A 5 8.97 32.25 -12.89
CA SER A 5 8.29 31.59 -14.00
C SER A 5 7.38 30.47 -13.47
N ALA A 6 6.36 30.07 -14.23
CA ALA A 6 5.47 28.97 -13.88
C ALA A 6 6.25 27.69 -13.48
N ALA A 7 7.47 27.50 -13.99
CA ALA A 7 8.38 26.44 -13.59
C ALA A 7 8.79 26.52 -12.11
N SER A 8 8.94 27.71 -11.52
CA SER A 8 9.28 27.83 -10.08
C SER A 8 8.12 27.46 -9.18
N ASP A 9 6.87 27.59 -9.62
CA ASP A 9 5.70 27.17 -8.85
C ASP A 9 5.50 25.66 -8.83
N VAL A 10 5.91 24.96 -9.89
CA VAL A 10 5.90 23.47 -9.93
C VAL A 10 6.82 22.87 -8.84
N TYR A 11 7.96 23.47 -8.58
CA TYR A 11 8.90 23.01 -7.53
C TYR A 11 8.48 23.41 -6.11
N LYS A 12 7.51 24.30 -5.93
CA LYS A 12 7.03 24.71 -4.61
C LYS A 12 6.05 23.72 -3.97
N ARG A 13 5.47 22.82 -4.75
CA ARG A 13 4.63 21.72 -4.26
C ARG A 13 5.24 20.38 -4.60
N GLN A 14 5.42 19.52 -3.61
CA GLN A 14 6.01 18.21 -3.78
C GLN A 14 5.18 17.16 -3.04
N LEU A 15 4.91 16.02 -3.68
CA LEU A 15 4.36 14.84 -3.04
C LEU A 15 5.44 13.76 -3.01
N ILE A 16 5.70 13.22 -1.82
CA ILE A 16 6.57 12.06 -1.67
C ILE A 16 5.78 10.85 -1.20
N THR A 17 6.12 9.70 -1.77
CA THR A 17 5.52 8.42 -1.39
C THR A 17 6.38 7.72 -0.37
N SER A 18 5.90 7.67 0.88
CA SER A 18 6.43 6.85 1.95
C SER A 18 5.84 5.44 1.91
N SER A 19 5.61 4.79 3.03
CA SER A 19 5.04 3.44 3.09
C SER A 19 4.47 3.14 4.48
N SER A 20 3.50 2.24 4.59
CA SER A 20 3.08 1.67 5.86
C SER A 20 4.15 0.80 6.54
N CYS A 21 5.23 0.43 5.83
CA CYS A 21 6.35 -0.33 6.40
C CYS A 21 7.22 0.48 7.39
N ILE A 22 6.98 1.79 7.49
CA ILE A 22 7.61 2.66 8.48
C ILE A 22 7.09 2.42 9.91
N TYR A 23 5.89 1.87 10.04
CA TYR A 23 5.30 1.58 11.34
C TYR A 23 5.89 0.33 11.96
N SER A 24 5.85 0.26 13.29
CA SER A 24 6.33 -0.90 14.04
C SER A 24 5.38 -2.09 13.92
N ASP A 25 5.89 -3.30 14.17
CA ASP A 25 5.07 -4.49 14.37
C ASP A 25 4.24 -4.43 15.67
N GLU A 26 4.64 -3.58 16.60
CA GLU A 26 3.95 -3.36 17.87
C GLU A 26 3.03 -2.14 17.78
N GLY A 27 1.95 -2.14 18.60
CA GLY A 27 0.97 -1.05 18.64
C GLY A 27 -0.42 -1.46 18.15
N PRO A 28 -1.35 -0.51 17.92
CA PRO A 28 -2.74 -0.80 17.58
C PRO A 28 -2.88 -1.39 16.17
N ASP A 29 -3.92 -2.18 15.95
CA ASP A 29 -4.21 -2.79 14.65
C ASP A 29 -4.49 -1.75 13.56
N SER A 30 -5.13 -0.63 13.93
CA SER A 30 -5.35 0.52 13.07
C SER A 30 -4.22 1.55 13.29
N LEU A 31 -3.40 1.74 12.26
CA LEU A 31 -2.20 2.56 12.32
C LEU A 31 -2.50 4.00 11.90
N GLY A 32 -2.42 4.93 12.86
CA GLY A 32 -2.52 6.36 12.61
C GLY A 32 -1.14 7.00 12.39
N GLU A 33 -1.11 8.18 11.82
CA GLU A 33 0.11 8.90 11.42
C GLU A 33 1.02 9.25 12.61
N ARG A 34 0.47 9.36 13.82
CA ARG A 34 1.17 9.68 15.07
C ARG A 34 2.17 8.59 15.52
N TYR A 35 1.97 7.34 15.08
CA TYR A 35 2.79 6.21 15.54
C TYR A 35 4.14 6.04 14.81
N LEU A 36 4.57 7.03 14.02
CA LEU A 36 5.74 6.92 13.14
C LEU A 36 7.04 6.54 13.87
N PHE A 37 7.33 7.19 15.00
CA PHE A 37 8.63 7.09 15.68
C PHE A 37 8.58 6.41 17.04
N GLU A 38 7.49 5.75 17.40
CA GLU A 38 7.38 5.13 18.71
C GLU A 38 8.35 3.94 18.88
N LYS A 39 8.63 3.21 17.80
CA LYS A 39 9.50 2.03 17.78
C LYS A 39 10.17 1.86 16.42
N GLU A 40 10.99 0.80 16.27
CA GLU A 40 11.58 0.44 14.98
C GLU A 40 10.53 0.09 13.92
N PRO A 41 10.84 0.22 12.61
CA PRO A 41 9.98 -0.24 11.54
C PRO A 41 9.69 -1.74 11.62
N GLU A 42 8.65 -2.20 10.92
CA GLU A 42 8.31 -3.63 10.85
C GLU A 42 9.52 -4.50 10.47
N LYS A 43 9.71 -5.60 11.18
CA LYS A 43 10.92 -6.45 11.07
C LYS A 43 11.11 -7.04 9.67
N VAL A 44 10.02 -7.49 9.03
CA VAL A 44 10.08 -8.12 7.70
C VAL A 44 10.56 -7.16 6.59
N ASN A 45 10.38 -5.85 6.78
CA ASN A 45 10.79 -4.82 5.82
C ASN A 45 11.67 -3.74 6.48
N MET A 46 12.43 -4.08 7.53
CA MET A 46 13.14 -3.13 8.37
C MET A 46 14.01 -2.14 7.59
N GLY A 47 14.86 -2.62 6.69
CA GLY A 47 15.73 -1.76 5.88
C GLY A 47 14.93 -0.79 4.98
N TYR A 48 13.86 -1.27 4.37
CA TYR A 48 12.96 -0.43 3.57
C TYR A 48 12.21 0.59 4.45
N GLY A 49 11.72 0.15 5.61
CA GLY A 49 11.04 1.03 6.58
C GLY A 49 11.95 2.17 7.06
N TRP A 50 13.21 1.87 7.41
CA TRP A 50 14.19 2.89 7.78
C TRP A 50 14.50 3.84 6.63
N ALA A 51 14.68 3.33 5.41
CA ALA A 51 14.91 4.18 4.24
C ALA A 51 13.74 5.16 4.01
N LYS A 52 12.49 4.71 4.20
CA LYS A 52 11.31 5.56 4.07
C LYS A 52 11.17 6.55 5.22
N ARG A 53 11.49 6.19 6.48
CA ARG A 53 11.57 7.14 7.59
C ARG A 53 12.62 8.23 7.33
N PHE A 54 13.79 7.85 6.85
CA PHE A 54 14.84 8.80 6.49
C PHE A 54 14.40 9.73 5.36
N LEU A 55 13.72 9.20 4.34
CA LEU A 55 13.14 9.99 3.26
C LEU A 55 12.19 11.06 3.79
N GLU A 56 11.23 10.70 4.66
CA GLU A 56 10.29 11.64 5.26
C GLU A 56 11.01 12.74 6.04
N GLN A 57 11.98 12.39 6.87
CA GLN A 57 12.76 13.37 7.65
C GLN A 57 13.55 14.33 6.74
N LYS A 58 14.26 13.78 5.75
CA LYS A 58 15.04 14.58 4.81
C LYS A 58 14.17 15.58 4.08
N PHE A 59 13.04 15.16 3.51
CA PHE A 59 12.15 16.06 2.78
C PHE A 59 11.43 17.05 3.71
N SER A 60 11.09 16.65 4.93
CA SER A 60 10.53 17.57 5.93
C SER A 60 11.49 18.70 6.29
N ILE A 61 12.79 18.42 6.39
CA ILE A 61 13.81 19.44 6.63
C ILE A 61 13.97 20.34 5.39
N LEU A 62 14.13 19.74 4.21
CA LEU A 62 14.30 20.47 2.95
C LEU A 62 13.08 21.36 2.63
N SER A 63 11.87 20.91 2.91
CA SER A 63 10.65 21.68 2.67
C SER A 63 10.61 22.96 3.53
N LYS A 64 11.05 22.86 4.80
CA LYS A 64 11.15 24.02 5.69
C LYS A 64 12.20 25.03 5.22
N ILE A 65 13.40 24.54 4.83
CA ILE A 65 14.50 25.40 4.38
C ILE A 65 14.13 26.13 3.09
N ASN A 66 13.46 25.44 2.15
CA ASN A 66 13.16 25.97 0.83
C ASN A 66 11.72 26.48 0.66
N ASN A 67 10.94 26.53 1.74
CA ASN A 67 9.51 26.92 1.74
C ASN A 67 8.68 26.15 0.69
N ILE A 68 8.85 24.83 0.65
CA ILE A 68 8.13 23.93 -0.25
C ILE A 68 6.89 23.40 0.47
N ASP A 69 5.74 23.39 -0.20
CA ASP A 69 4.53 22.70 0.26
C ASP A 69 4.71 21.19 0.07
N LEU A 70 4.99 20.48 1.14
CA LEU A 70 5.28 19.04 1.13
C LEU A 70 4.05 18.23 1.49
N LYS A 71 3.68 17.31 0.62
CA LYS A 71 2.67 16.27 0.87
C LYS A 71 3.40 14.93 1.05
N ILE A 72 3.17 14.26 2.18
CA ILE A 72 3.71 12.92 2.44
C ILE A 72 2.55 11.94 2.49
N VAL A 73 2.55 10.96 1.61
CA VAL A 73 1.56 9.88 1.61
C VAL A 73 2.19 8.56 2.04
N ARG A 74 1.48 7.79 2.86
CA ARG A 74 1.90 6.49 3.39
C ARG A 74 0.95 5.39 2.91
N PRO A 75 1.20 4.82 1.72
CA PRO A 75 0.34 3.78 1.16
C PRO A 75 0.36 2.48 1.98
N PHE A 76 -0.82 1.84 2.07
CA PHE A 76 -1.01 0.51 2.66
C PHE A 76 -1.29 -0.52 1.56
N ASN A 77 -0.36 -1.47 1.38
CA ASN A 77 -0.48 -2.66 0.50
C ASN A 77 -1.16 -2.39 -0.85
N ILE A 78 -0.51 -1.56 -1.67
CA ILE A 78 -1.01 -1.24 -3.01
C ILE A 78 -0.89 -2.47 -3.92
N TYR A 79 -1.92 -2.72 -4.73
CA TYR A 79 -1.95 -3.77 -5.74
C TYR A 79 -2.61 -3.27 -7.03
N GLY A 80 -2.37 -3.95 -8.12
CA GLY A 80 -2.96 -3.59 -9.43
C GLY A 80 -2.32 -4.35 -10.60
N GLU A 81 -2.89 -4.19 -11.78
CA GLU A 81 -2.63 -5.01 -12.96
C GLU A 81 -1.18 -4.97 -13.45
N ARG A 82 -0.60 -3.77 -13.52
CA ARG A 82 0.75 -3.55 -14.05
C ARG A 82 1.85 -3.75 -13.01
N TYR A 83 1.61 -4.65 -12.08
CA TYR A 83 2.59 -5.00 -11.08
C TYR A 83 3.77 -5.79 -11.69
N LYS A 84 4.87 -5.89 -10.95
CA LYS A 84 6.00 -6.74 -11.34
C LYS A 84 5.65 -8.21 -11.09
N TRP A 85 5.28 -8.95 -12.12
CA TRP A 85 4.85 -10.35 -12.05
C TRP A 85 6.00 -11.37 -12.03
N VAL A 86 7.20 -10.98 -12.44
CA VAL A 86 8.39 -11.83 -12.49
C VAL A 86 9.52 -11.26 -11.67
N GLY A 87 10.29 -12.15 -11.01
CA GLY A 87 11.45 -11.79 -10.19
C GLY A 87 11.23 -11.90 -8.68
N GLY A 88 12.29 -11.82 -7.89
CA GLY A 88 12.35 -12.26 -6.49
C GLY A 88 11.61 -11.43 -5.44
N TYR A 89 10.95 -10.33 -5.80
CA TYR A 89 10.23 -9.48 -4.84
C TYR A 89 8.88 -9.10 -5.41
N SER A 90 7.87 -9.86 -5.08
CA SER A 90 6.48 -9.56 -5.41
C SER A 90 5.64 -9.50 -4.12
N SER A 91 4.61 -8.65 -4.09
CA SER A 91 3.68 -8.58 -2.97
C SER A 91 2.65 -9.72 -3.01
N ALA A 92 1.90 -9.90 -1.92
CA ALA A 92 1.05 -11.06 -1.71
C ALA A 92 0.03 -11.30 -2.84
N ILE A 93 -0.73 -10.26 -3.26
CA ILE A 93 -1.80 -10.45 -4.27
C ILE A 93 -1.23 -10.89 -5.63
N PRO A 94 -0.26 -10.19 -6.26
CA PRO A 94 0.30 -10.64 -7.53
C PRO A 94 0.89 -12.05 -7.47
N MET A 95 1.59 -12.39 -6.38
CA MET A 95 2.16 -13.72 -6.20
C MET A 95 1.09 -14.81 -6.12
N LEU A 96 0.03 -14.58 -5.36
CA LEU A 96 -1.06 -15.55 -5.23
C LEU A 96 -1.81 -15.71 -6.56
N VAL A 97 -2.14 -14.60 -7.23
CA VAL A 97 -2.79 -14.64 -8.55
C VAL A 97 -1.94 -15.41 -9.54
N LYS A 98 -0.65 -15.06 -9.67
CA LYS A 98 0.26 -15.77 -10.58
C LYS A 98 0.32 -17.28 -10.30
N ARG A 99 0.61 -17.67 -9.06
CA ARG A 99 0.78 -19.09 -8.68
C ARG A 99 -0.50 -19.90 -8.89
N ILE A 100 -1.68 -19.30 -8.64
CA ILE A 100 -2.96 -19.98 -8.88
C ILE A 100 -3.23 -20.12 -10.38
N LEU A 101 -2.93 -19.10 -11.19
CA LEU A 101 -3.11 -19.16 -12.65
C LEU A 101 -2.09 -20.08 -13.32
N ASP A 102 -0.90 -20.23 -12.77
CA ASP A 102 0.14 -21.16 -13.22
C ASP A 102 -0.13 -22.62 -12.75
N ASP A 103 -1.32 -22.90 -12.20
CA ASP A 103 -1.75 -24.24 -11.74
C ASP A 103 -0.87 -24.86 -10.64
N GLU A 104 -0.28 -24.04 -9.76
CA GLU A 104 0.51 -24.56 -8.63
C GLU A 104 -0.39 -25.36 -7.67
N ASN A 105 -0.09 -26.65 -7.50
CA ASN A 105 -0.85 -27.55 -6.64
C ASN A 105 0.08 -28.55 -5.93
N PRO A 106 0.21 -28.55 -4.58
CA PRO A 106 -0.50 -27.66 -3.65
C PRO A 106 0.00 -26.20 -3.67
N LEU A 107 -0.91 -25.25 -3.51
CA LEU A 107 -0.57 -23.84 -3.28
C LEU A 107 -0.12 -23.66 -1.82
N ILE A 108 1.15 -23.36 -1.60
CA ILE A 108 1.69 -23.12 -0.26
C ILE A 108 1.65 -21.63 0.03
N ALA A 109 0.73 -21.18 0.89
CA ALA A 109 0.64 -19.81 1.38
C ALA A 109 1.44 -19.66 2.70
N TRP A 110 2.12 -18.53 2.87
CA TRP A 110 2.93 -18.27 4.06
C TRP A 110 2.06 -17.86 5.26
N GLY A 111 2.46 -18.34 6.44
CA GLY A 111 1.82 -18.02 7.71
C GLY A 111 0.62 -18.92 8.01
N SER A 112 -0.25 -18.46 8.91
CA SER A 112 -1.47 -19.18 9.31
C SER A 112 -2.64 -18.99 8.33
N GLY A 113 -2.54 -18.03 7.42
CA GLY A 113 -3.64 -17.60 6.57
C GLY A 113 -4.63 -16.66 7.25
N ASN A 114 -4.55 -16.47 8.57
CA ASN A 114 -5.45 -15.63 9.35
C ASN A 114 -4.96 -14.17 9.48
N GLN A 115 -3.70 -13.90 9.11
CA GLN A 115 -3.16 -12.54 9.10
C GLN A 115 -3.95 -11.66 8.14
N ARG A 116 -4.29 -10.46 8.60
CA ARG A 116 -5.20 -9.55 7.89
C ARG A 116 -4.49 -8.29 7.42
N ARG A 117 -4.81 -7.87 6.22
CA ARG A 117 -4.27 -6.64 5.60
C ARG A 117 -5.38 -5.82 4.96
N SER A 118 -5.24 -4.50 5.02
CA SER A 118 -5.97 -3.63 4.10
C SER A 118 -5.23 -3.56 2.77
N TYR A 119 -5.97 -3.58 1.67
CA TYR A 119 -5.43 -3.46 0.33
C TYR A 119 -6.10 -2.31 -0.41
N LEU A 120 -5.31 -1.52 -1.13
CA LEU A 120 -5.81 -0.41 -1.94
C LEU A 120 -5.39 -0.61 -3.40
N HIS A 121 -6.37 -0.54 -4.30
CA HIS A 121 -6.10 -0.67 -5.72
C HIS A 121 -5.29 0.53 -6.25
N ALA A 122 -4.35 0.30 -7.15
CA ALA A 122 -3.42 1.31 -7.67
C ALA A 122 -4.15 2.50 -8.31
N PHE A 123 -5.30 2.26 -8.96
CA PHE A 123 -6.14 3.32 -9.52
C PHE A 123 -6.65 4.28 -8.44
N ASP A 124 -7.22 3.76 -7.35
CA ASP A 124 -7.68 4.59 -6.24
C ASP A 124 -6.52 5.27 -5.51
N CYS A 125 -5.38 4.56 -5.36
CA CYS A 125 -4.17 5.16 -4.80
C CYS A 125 -3.71 6.39 -5.61
N ALA A 126 -3.64 6.29 -6.93
CA ALA A 126 -3.25 7.40 -7.80
C ALA A 126 -4.25 8.56 -7.73
N ARG A 127 -5.55 8.26 -7.70
CA ARG A 127 -6.61 9.27 -7.58
C ARG A 127 -6.55 10.00 -6.25
N ILE A 128 -6.35 9.28 -5.15
CA ILE A 128 -6.16 9.86 -3.81
C ILE A 128 -4.93 10.75 -3.79
N MET A 129 -3.79 10.31 -4.34
CA MET A 129 -2.58 11.12 -4.43
C MET A 129 -2.80 12.42 -5.21
N HIS A 130 -3.55 12.36 -6.31
CA HIS A 130 -3.91 13.55 -7.09
C HIS A 130 -4.76 14.52 -6.25
N LEU A 131 -5.81 14.04 -5.59
CA LEU A 131 -6.66 14.87 -4.72
C LEU A 131 -5.86 15.51 -3.56
N ILE A 132 -4.95 14.77 -2.94
CA ILE A 132 -4.06 15.30 -1.90
C ILE A 132 -3.14 16.40 -2.47
N MET A 133 -2.63 16.20 -3.69
CA MET A 133 -1.76 17.18 -4.34
C MET A 133 -2.49 18.48 -4.66
N GLU A 134 -3.75 18.40 -5.07
CA GLU A 134 -4.61 19.56 -5.36
C GLU A 134 -5.19 20.22 -4.09
N ASN A 135 -5.13 19.58 -2.93
CA ASN A 135 -5.67 20.12 -1.70
C ASN A 135 -4.90 21.39 -1.27
N PRO A 136 -5.59 22.50 -0.96
CA PRO A 136 -4.95 23.78 -0.58
C PRO A 136 -4.22 23.74 0.77
N LYS A 137 -4.53 22.78 1.64
CA LYS A 137 -3.84 22.61 2.91
C LYS A 137 -2.38 22.24 2.67
N LYS A 138 -1.47 23.01 3.23
CA LYS A 138 -0.03 22.80 3.12
C LYS A 138 0.48 21.76 4.10
N ASN A 139 1.60 21.12 3.74
CA ASN A 139 2.35 20.20 4.62
C ASN A 139 1.48 19.06 5.18
N ILE A 140 0.85 18.31 4.28
CA ILE A 140 0.02 17.16 4.62
C ILE A 140 0.90 15.92 4.84
N VAL A 141 0.67 15.20 5.94
CA VAL A 141 1.15 13.82 6.13
C VAL A 141 -0.06 12.95 6.36
N VAL A 142 -0.24 11.92 5.54
CA VAL A 142 -1.47 11.12 5.56
C VAL A 142 -1.25 9.67 5.13
N ASN A 143 -1.90 8.76 5.85
CA ASN A 143 -2.03 7.37 5.44
C ASN A 143 -3.05 7.26 4.29
N ILE A 144 -2.73 6.43 3.29
CA ILE A 144 -3.67 6.09 2.22
C ILE A 144 -3.88 4.58 2.17
N GLY A 145 -5.11 4.16 2.40
CA GLY A 145 -5.49 2.76 2.54
C GLY A 145 -6.99 2.61 2.77
N THR A 146 -7.40 1.41 3.12
CA THR A 146 -8.79 1.09 3.49
C THR A 146 -8.88 0.77 4.99
N LYS A 147 -10.02 1.05 5.62
CA LYS A 147 -10.33 0.59 6.98
C LYS A 147 -10.51 -0.93 7.00
N GLU A 148 -11.10 -1.46 5.94
CA GLU A 148 -11.39 -2.88 5.81
C GLU A 148 -10.11 -3.70 5.64
N THR A 149 -10.11 -4.87 6.23
CA THR A 149 -9.03 -5.83 6.12
C THR A 149 -9.56 -7.18 5.65
N ILE A 150 -8.76 -7.88 4.87
CA ILE A 150 -9.06 -9.25 4.43
C ILE A 150 -7.97 -10.19 4.92
N SER A 151 -8.32 -11.42 5.28
CA SER A 151 -7.35 -12.46 5.62
C SER A 151 -6.69 -13.03 4.36
N VAL A 152 -5.49 -13.58 4.49
CA VAL A 152 -4.83 -14.25 3.34
C VAL A 152 -5.65 -15.44 2.87
N SER A 153 -6.30 -16.18 3.78
CA SER A 153 -7.17 -17.31 3.42
C SER A 153 -8.38 -16.87 2.60
N ASP A 154 -9.05 -15.77 2.99
CA ASP A 154 -10.18 -15.23 2.23
C ASP A 154 -9.73 -14.66 0.88
N LEU A 155 -8.57 -14.01 0.85
CA LEU A 155 -7.97 -13.51 -0.40
C LEU A 155 -7.73 -14.65 -1.40
N VAL A 156 -7.14 -15.77 -0.95
CA VAL A 156 -6.93 -16.97 -1.79
C VAL A 156 -8.26 -17.52 -2.30
N ARG A 157 -9.28 -17.63 -1.45
CA ARG A 157 -10.62 -18.08 -1.86
C ARG A 157 -11.24 -17.17 -2.94
N ILE A 158 -11.10 -15.85 -2.80
CA ILE A 158 -11.58 -14.89 -3.81
C ILE A 158 -10.87 -15.11 -5.14
N ILE A 159 -9.53 -15.25 -5.13
CA ILE A 159 -8.75 -15.50 -6.35
C ILE A 159 -9.18 -16.81 -7.00
N CYS A 160 -9.30 -17.91 -6.24
CA CYS A 160 -9.76 -19.19 -6.74
C CYS A 160 -11.17 -19.10 -7.35
N LYS A 161 -12.10 -18.47 -6.66
CA LYS A 161 -13.47 -18.27 -7.15
C LYS A 161 -13.53 -17.51 -8.47
N ILE A 162 -12.74 -16.43 -8.60
CA ILE A 162 -12.76 -15.60 -9.82
C ILE A 162 -12.03 -16.29 -10.97
N SER A 163 -10.92 -16.98 -10.71
CA SER A 163 -10.14 -17.69 -11.73
C SER A 163 -10.75 -19.03 -12.16
N GLY A 164 -11.69 -19.57 -11.39
CA GLY A 164 -12.24 -20.91 -11.62
C GLY A 164 -11.26 -22.05 -11.28
N LYS A 165 -10.17 -21.76 -10.55
CA LYS A 165 -9.17 -22.73 -10.11
C LYS A 165 -9.48 -23.22 -8.69
N ASP A 166 -9.11 -24.48 -8.40
CA ASP A 166 -9.35 -25.11 -7.07
C ASP A 166 -8.12 -25.91 -6.61
N PRO A 167 -6.96 -25.26 -6.35
CA PRO A 167 -5.79 -25.94 -5.84
C PRO A 167 -5.97 -26.37 -4.38
N THR A 168 -5.27 -27.42 -3.97
CA THR A 168 -5.10 -27.74 -2.55
C THR A 168 -4.32 -26.64 -1.87
N ILE A 169 -4.89 -25.98 -0.84
CA ILE A 169 -4.26 -24.86 -0.14
C ILE A 169 -3.61 -25.36 1.15
N LEU A 170 -2.32 -25.10 1.30
CA LEU A 170 -1.54 -25.39 2.50
C LEU A 170 -0.97 -24.09 3.09
N PHE A 171 -1.02 -23.95 4.42
CA PHE A 171 -0.48 -22.82 5.14
C PHE A 171 0.82 -23.19 5.87
N ASP A 172 1.95 -22.60 5.44
CA ASP A 172 3.25 -22.81 6.07
C ASP A 172 3.49 -21.84 7.22
N LYS A 173 3.16 -22.27 8.43
CA LYS A 173 3.33 -21.48 9.67
C LYS A 173 4.79 -21.27 10.07
N THR A 174 5.75 -21.92 9.43
CA THR A 174 7.18 -21.70 9.68
C THR A 174 7.69 -20.42 9.01
N LYS A 175 6.94 -19.90 8.06
CA LYS A 175 7.26 -18.66 7.35
C LYS A 175 6.74 -17.43 8.09
N PRO A 176 7.44 -16.28 7.97
CA PRO A 176 7.04 -15.05 8.63
C PRO A 176 5.63 -14.59 8.23
N GLU A 177 4.80 -14.27 9.22
CA GLU A 177 3.47 -13.68 9.01
C GLU A 177 3.50 -12.15 9.05
N GLY A 178 4.53 -11.58 9.70
CA GLY A 178 4.56 -10.18 10.07
C GLY A 178 3.46 -9.87 11.11
N ARG A 179 2.99 -8.65 11.13
CA ARG A 179 1.91 -8.20 12.01
C ARG A 179 0.61 -8.98 11.73
N PHE A 180 -0.14 -9.37 12.79
CA PHE A 180 -1.39 -10.13 12.62
C PHE A 180 -2.48 -9.33 11.91
N ILE A 181 -2.76 -8.09 12.39
CA ILE A 181 -3.65 -7.15 11.69
C ILE A 181 -2.86 -5.89 11.34
N LYS A 182 -2.97 -5.43 10.09
CA LYS A 182 -2.39 -4.18 9.62
C LYS A 182 -3.42 -3.43 8.79
N SER A 183 -4.13 -2.49 9.43
CA SER A 183 -5.09 -1.61 8.77
C SER A 183 -4.64 -0.15 8.83
N SER A 184 -5.17 0.67 7.93
CA SER A 184 -4.94 2.10 7.91
C SER A 184 -5.99 2.81 8.76
N ASP A 185 -5.55 3.67 9.68
CA ASP A 185 -6.43 4.72 10.19
C ASP A 185 -6.58 5.76 9.07
N THR A 186 -7.79 5.96 8.60
CA THR A 186 -8.11 6.84 7.48
C THR A 186 -8.80 8.13 7.93
N THR A 187 -8.77 8.45 9.22
CA THR A 187 -9.44 9.64 9.78
C THR A 187 -8.94 10.91 9.13
N ILE A 188 -7.61 11.12 9.08
CA ILE A 188 -7.02 12.31 8.42
C ILE A 188 -7.31 12.32 6.91
N LEU A 189 -7.31 11.15 6.27
CA LEU A 189 -7.64 11.04 4.85
C LEU A 189 -9.08 11.52 4.59
N SER A 190 -10.05 11.01 5.36
CA SER A 190 -11.46 11.39 5.26
C SER A 190 -11.69 12.89 5.50
N GLU A 191 -10.96 13.50 6.46
CA GLU A 191 -11.03 14.94 6.70
C GLU A 191 -10.49 15.77 5.52
N ILE A 192 -9.52 15.24 4.76
CA ILE A 192 -8.88 15.97 3.66
C ILE A 192 -9.68 15.88 2.37
N ILE A 193 -10.22 14.70 2.05
CA ILE A 193 -10.78 14.41 0.72
C ILE A 193 -12.18 13.77 0.77
N GLY A 194 -12.78 13.57 1.96
CA GLY A 194 -14.09 12.92 2.14
C GLY A 194 -13.99 11.40 2.20
N ASP A 195 -15.14 10.74 2.39
CA ASP A 195 -15.21 9.28 2.65
C ASP A 195 -15.42 8.41 1.40
N GLU A 196 -16.01 8.95 0.32
CA GLU A 196 -16.43 8.17 -0.87
C GLU A 196 -15.36 8.09 -1.97
N ILE A 197 -14.11 7.75 -1.62
CA ILE A 197 -13.02 7.84 -2.58
C ILE A 197 -12.57 6.49 -3.12
N ILE A 198 -12.80 5.42 -2.37
CA ILE A 198 -12.40 4.07 -2.79
C ILE A 198 -13.54 3.50 -3.65
N THR A 199 -13.22 3.25 -4.92
CA THR A 199 -14.20 2.81 -5.92
C THR A 199 -13.98 1.40 -6.42
N VAL A 200 -12.77 0.85 -6.23
CA VAL A 200 -12.41 -0.51 -6.69
C VAL A 200 -12.48 -1.47 -5.51
N SER A 201 -13.48 -2.35 -5.49
CA SER A 201 -13.55 -3.44 -4.51
C SER A 201 -12.40 -4.42 -4.68
N ILE A 202 -12.12 -5.23 -3.65
CA ILE A 202 -11.05 -6.23 -3.72
C ILE A 202 -11.33 -7.27 -4.81
N GLU A 203 -12.59 -7.69 -4.97
CA GLU A 203 -13.02 -8.64 -5.98
C GLU A 203 -12.83 -8.08 -7.40
N GLU A 204 -13.25 -6.82 -7.60
CA GLU A 204 -13.07 -6.16 -8.90
C GLU A 204 -11.59 -5.99 -9.24
N GLY A 205 -10.78 -5.54 -8.30
CA GLY A 205 -9.34 -5.37 -8.49
C GLY A 205 -8.64 -6.70 -8.80
N ILE A 206 -8.99 -7.79 -8.11
CA ILE A 206 -8.48 -9.14 -8.38
C ILE A 206 -8.90 -9.60 -9.79
N LYS A 207 -10.17 -9.37 -10.18
CA LYS A 207 -10.65 -9.70 -11.52
C LYS A 207 -9.86 -8.97 -12.60
N LYS A 208 -9.59 -7.67 -12.42
CA LYS A 208 -8.74 -6.88 -13.34
C LYS A 208 -7.35 -7.46 -13.43
N MET A 209 -6.74 -7.85 -12.30
CA MET A 209 -5.41 -8.46 -12.28
C MET A 209 -5.35 -9.81 -12.99
N ILE A 210 -6.35 -10.68 -12.76
CA ILE A 210 -6.45 -11.99 -13.42
C ILE A 210 -6.57 -11.81 -14.94
N ASN A 211 -7.47 -10.95 -15.40
CA ASN A 211 -7.65 -10.67 -16.83
C ASN A 211 -6.33 -10.14 -17.45
N TRP A 212 -5.71 -9.17 -16.79
CA TRP A 212 -4.46 -8.61 -17.26
C TRP A 212 -3.34 -9.66 -17.34
N TYR A 213 -3.25 -10.55 -16.35
CA TYR A 213 -2.26 -11.64 -16.35
C TYR A 213 -2.48 -12.57 -17.54
N ILE A 214 -3.71 -13.04 -17.76
CA ILE A 214 -4.07 -13.95 -18.87
C ILE A 214 -3.78 -13.31 -20.24
N GLU A 215 -3.98 -11.99 -20.38
CA GLU A 215 -3.74 -11.28 -21.64
C GLU A 215 -2.25 -11.04 -21.94
N ASN A 216 -1.38 -11.09 -20.93
CA ASN A 216 0.03 -10.68 -21.07
C ASN A 216 1.04 -11.80 -20.80
N PHE A 217 0.61 -12.95 -20.27
CA PHE A 217 1.44 -14.12 -19.96
C PHE A 217 0.78 -15.43 -20.42
#